data_8e9fac0b08bc00e0911b13f949f651d8
#
_entry.id   8e9fac0b08bc00e0911b13f949f651d8
#
_cell.length_a   1.000
_cell.length_b   1.000
_cell.length_c   1.000
_cell.angle_alpha   90.00
_cell.angle_beta   90.00
_cell.angle_gamma   90.00
#
_symmetry.space_group_name_H-M   'P 1'
#
loop_
_entity.id
_entity.type
_entity.pdbx_description
1 polymer ?
#
loop_
_entity_poly.entity_id
_entity_poly.type
_entity_poly.pdbx_seq_one_letter_code
_entity_poly.pdbx_strand_id
1 'polypeptide(L)'
;EQSDRLRVMNNFKLGYFRYLIATDVAARGIDIDNITHVINYDIPEDKESYVHRIGRTGRAGKMGRAITFVTQNESKFLNDIHEYIGKEILLRERPKVETVNNLKEEFALKMNTRPEIKETKGAELSKEIMKLHINAGKKTKMRAVDIVGTLCNIAGMTKTS
;
A
#
# COMPACT_ATOMS: atom_id res chain seq x y z
N GLU A 1 8.70 -17.25 1.02
CA GLU A 1 7.45 -17.92 1.44
C GLU A 1 6.35 -16.90 1.73
N GLN A 2 5.08 -17.32 1.77
CA GLN A 2 3.93 -16.41 2.00
C GLN A 2 3.99 -15.72 3.37
N SER A 3 4.47 -16.41 4.38
CA SER A 3 4.69 -15.89 5.74
C SER A 3 5.67 -14.72 5.78
N ASP A 4 6.79 -14.82 5.05
CA ASP A 4 7.80 -13.75 4.98
C ASP A 4 7.25 -12.51 4.28
N ARG A 5 6.49 -12.72 3.20
CA ARG A 5 5.81 -11.65 2.50
C ARG A 5 4.86 -10.88 3.44
N LEU A 6 4.02 -11.58 4.19
CA LEU A 6 3.10 -10.96 5.15
C LEU A 6 3.85 -10.20 6.25
N ARG A 7 4.94 -10.76 6.78
CA ARG A 7 5.79 -10.10 7.77
C ARG A 7 6.40 -8.81 7.23
N VAL A 8 7.01 -8.86 6.03
CA VAL A 8 7.60 -7.67 5.38
C VAL A 8 6.55 -6.59 5.16
N MET A 9 5.37 -6.96 4.65
CA MET A 9 4.27 -6.02 4.44
C MET A 9 3.78 -5.37 5.72
N ASN A 10 3.65 -6.14 6.79
CA ASN A 10 3.23 -5.62 8.07
C ASN A 10 4.27 -4.65 8.65
N ASN A 11 5.55 -5.00 8.56
CA ASN A 11 6.63 -4.13 9.00
C ASN A 11 6.67 -2.81 8.21
N PHE A 12 6.41 -2.86 6.90
CA PHE A 12 6.30 -1.65 6.10
C PHE A 12 5.10 -0.78 6.51
N LYS A 13 3.94 -1.38 6.76
CA LYS A 13 2.76 -0.65 7.28
C LYS A 13 3.05 0.07 8.59
N LEU A 14 3.79 -0.58 9.49
CA LEU A 14 4.18 -0.04 10.79
C LEU A 14 5.28 1.03 10.70
N GLY A 15 5.94 1.17 9.54
CA GLY A 15 7.00 2.17 9.35
C GLY A 15 8.39 1.73 9.78
N TYR A 16 8.64 0.41 9.93
CA TYR A 16 9.99 -0.08 10.25
C TYR A 16 11.02 0.25 9.17
N PHE A 17 10.58 0.45 7.94
CA PHE A 17 11.41 0.90 6.83
C PHE A 17 10.63 1.80 5.87
N ARG A 18 11.34 2.69 5.16
CA ARG A 18 10.75 3.74 4.31
C ARG A 18 10.44 3.27 2.89
N TYR A 19 11.18 2.28 2.41
CA TYR A 19 11.13 1.83 1.03
C TYR A 19 10.81 0.35 0.97
N LEU A 20 9.92 0.01 0.07
CA LEU A 20 9.58 -1.38 -0.25
C LEU A 20 9.85 -1.58 -1.73
N ILE A 21 10.69 -2.55 -2.05
CA ILE A 21 10.92 -3.01 -3.42
C ILE A 21 10.11 -4.27 -3.62
N ALA A 22 9.27 -4.30 -4.64
CA ALA A 22 8.40 -5.42 -4.91
C ALA A 22 8.20 -5.61 -6.42
N THR A 23 8.04 -6.84 -6.85
CA THR A 23 7.51 -7.18 -8.16
C THR A 23 5.98 -7.12 -8.16
N ASP A 24 5.34 -7.09 -9.34
CA ASP A 24 3.87 -7.08 -9.44
C ASP A 24 3.22 -8.28 -8.71
N VAL A 25 3.83 -9.46 -8.84
CA VAL A 25 3.35 -10.67 -8.14
C VAL A 25 3.43 -10.49 -6.62
N ALA A 26 4.52 -9.95 -6.12
CA ALA A 26 4.69 -9.68 -4.70
C ALA A 26 3.80 -8.52 -4.21
N ALA A 27 3.49 -7.57 -5.09
CA ALA A 27 2.65 -6.41 -4.81
C ALA A 27 1.15 -6.70 -4.92
N ARG A 28 0.74 -7.78 -5.59
CA ARG A 28 -0.68 -8.11 -5.79
C ARG A 28 -1.36 -8.46 -4.47
N GLY A 29 -2.51 -7.85 -4.22
CA GLY A 29 -3.26 -8.05 -2.96
C GLY A 29 -2.65 -7.36 -1.73
N ILE A 30 -1.70 -6.43 -1.93
CA ILE A 30 -1.20 -5.59 -0.85
C ILE A 30 -2.26 -4.56 -0.50
N ASP A 31 -2.80 -4.69 0.69
CA ASP A 31 -3.62 -3.66 1.32
C ASP A 31 -2.70 -2.72 2.14
N ILE A 32 -1.94 -1.89 1.43
CA ILE A 32 -1.14 -0.83 2.05
C ILE A 32 -1.68 0.49 1.54
N ASP A 33 -2.30 1.21 2.43
CA ASP A 33 -2.75 2.57 2.19
C ASP A 33 -1.69 3.58 2.68
N ASN A 34 -1.83 4.81 2.23
CA ASN A 34 -0.96 5.92 2.63
C ASN A 34 0.49 5.84 2.12
N ILE A 35 0.74 5.18 1.01
CA ILE A 35 2.02 5.28 0.32
C ILE A 35 2.11 6.68 -0.28
N THR A 36 3.16 7.42 0.04
CA THR A 36 3.36 8.79 -0.47
C THR A 36 3.87 8.80 -1.91
N HIS A 37 4.69 7.81 -2.27
CA HIS A 37 5.31 7.72 -3.59
C HIS A 37 5.24 6.29 -4.11
N VAL A 38 4.85 6.14 -5.38
CA VAL A 38 5.03 4.92 -6.15
C VAL A 38 6.07 5.19 -7.22
N ILE A 39 7.11 4.36 -7.28
CA ILE A 39 8.15 4.47 -8.29
C ILE A 39 8.10 3.21 -9.13
N ASN A 40 7.71 3.34 -10.39
CA ASN A 40 7.83 2.28 -11.36
C ASN A 40 9.23 2.34 -11.97
N TYR A 41 10.09 1.40 -11.57
CA TYR A 41 11.43 1.28 -12.13
C TYR A 41 11.36 0.86 -13.59
N ASP A 42 10.45 -0.06 -13.91
CA ASP A 42 10.11 -0.45 -15.27
C ASP A 42 8.65 -0.04 -15.55
N ILE A 43 8.39 0.54 -16.72
CA ILE A 43 7.03 0.81 -17.16
C ILE A 43 6.30 -0.53 -17.40
N PRO A 44 5.11 -0.76 -16.86
CA PRO A 44 4.37 -1.98 -17.15
C PRO A 44 3.86 -1.96 -18.60
N GLU A 45 3.95 -3.10 -19.27
CA GLU A 45 3.41 -3.28 -20.61
C GLU A 45 1.87 -3.20 -20.62
N ASP A 46 1.25 -3.63 -19.52
CA ASP A 46 -0.20 -3.60 -19.35
C ASP A 46 -0.65 -2.33 -18.62
N LYS A 47 -1.53 -1.59 -19.28
CA LYS A 47 -2.07 -0.32 -18.80
C LYS A 47 -2.90 -0.43 -17.50
N GLU A 48 -3.59 -1.55 -17.30
CA GLU A 48 -4.34 -1.80 -16.06
C GLU A 48 -3.39 -2.01 -14.89
N SER A 49 -2.29 -2.74 -15.12
CA SER A 49 -1.21 -2.91 -14.14
C SER A 49 -0.61 -1.57 -13.73
N TYR A 50 -0.44 -0.64 -14.66
CA TYR A 50 0.00 0.72 -14.34
C TYR A 50 -0.95 1.41 -13.35
N VAL A 51 -2.24 1.40 -13.64
CA VAL A 51 -3.26 2.01 -12.76
C VAL A 51 -3.30 1.32 -11.40
N HIS A 52 -3.17 0.00 -11.34
CA HIS A 52 -3.09 -0.76 -10.10
C HIS A 52 -1.86 -0.39 -9.27
N ARG A 53 -0.70 -0.15 -9.90
CA ARG A 53 0.53 0.27 -9.21
C ARG A 53 0.38 1.68 -8.65
N ILE A 54 0.02 2.67 -9.48
CA ILE A 54 -0.13 4.05 -9.03
C ILE A 54 -1.27 4.23 -8.04
N GLY A 55 -2.31 3.40 -8.13
CA GLY A 55 -3.42 3.36 -7.18
C GLY A 55 -3.06 2.90 -5.76
N ARG A 56 -1.77 2.66 -5.45
CA ARG A 56 -1.29 2.47 -4.08
C ARG A 56 -1.02 3.79 -3.36
N THR A 57 -0.97 4.91 -4.08
CA THR A 57 -0.81 6.25 -3.52
C THR A 57 -2.04 7.13 -3.80
N GLY A 58 -2.14 8.27 -3.16
CA GLY A 58 -3.22 9.24 -3.40
C GLY A 58 -4.61 8.79 -2.97
N ARG A 59 -4.73 7.91 -1.97
CA ARG A 59 -6.01 7.41 -1.46
C ARG A 59 -6.57 8.25 -0.31
N ALA A 60 -7.87 8.13 -0.08
CA ALA A 60 -8.59 8.76 1.04
C ALA A 60 -8.36 10.29 1.12
N GLY A 61 -8.35 10.98 -0.02
CA GLY A 61 -8.17 12.43 -0.07
C GLY A 61 -6.73 12.92 0.17
N LYS A 62 -5.78 12.01 0.31
CA LYS A 62 -4.36 12.36 0.48
C LYS A 62 -3.67 12.51 -0.86
N MET A 63 -2.75 13.47 -0.95
CA MET A 63 -1.90 13.65 -2.11
C MET A 63 -0.85 12.53 -2.20
N GLY A 64 -0.63 12.04 -3.42
CA GLY A 64 0.41 11.05 -3.71
C GLY A 64 1.14 11.37 -5.00
N ARG A 65 2.32 10.79 -5.17
CA ARG A 65 3.11 10.95 -6.39
C ARG A 65 3.41 9.59 -7.01
N ALA A 66 3.26 9.50 -8.32
CA ALA A 66 3.72 8.38 -9.11
C ALA A 66 4.85 8.87 -10.03
N ILE A 67 5.94 8.14 -10.06
CA ILE A 67 7.11 8.39 -10.91
C ILE A 67 7.37 7.11 -11.70
N THR A 68 7.51 7.24 -13.01
CA THR A 68 7.79 6.10 -13.88
C THR A 68 9.00 6.42 -14.74
N PHE A 69 9.99 5.53 -14.72
CA PHE A 69 11.10 5.63 -15.66
C PHE A 69 10.69 5.02 -16.98
N VAL A 70 11.00 5.71 -18.05
CA VAL A 70 10.64 5.31 -19.41
C VAL A 70 11.85 5.50 -20.31
N THR A 71 12.18 4.48 -21.05
CA THR A 71 13.21 4.55 -22.12
C THR A 71 12.56 4.86 -23.46
N GLN A 72 13.36 5.25 -24.46
CA GLN A 72 12.85 5.56 -25.81
C GLN A 72 12.11 4.37 -26.43
N ASN A 73 12.57 3.14 -26.16
CA ASN A 73 11.96 1.94 -26.72
C ASN A 73 10.60 1.59 -26.10
N GLU A 74 10.26 2.20 -24.98
CA GLU A 74 9.03 1.94 -24.22
C GLU A 74 7.95 2.99 -24.49
N SER A 75 8.17 3.90 -25.44
CA SER A 75 7.25 4.98 -25.80
C SER A 75 5.84 4.47 -26.17
N LYS A 76 5.76 3.27 -26.75
CA LYS A 76 4.48 2.63 -27.08
C LYS A 76 3.66 2.37 -25.80
N PHE A 77 4.24 1.78 -24.78
CA PHE A 77 3.54 1.50 -23.52
C PHE A 77 3.09 2.79 -22.83
N LEU A 78 3.92 3.84 -22.89
CA LEU A 78 3.55 5.15 -22.37
C LEU A 78 2.33 5.73 -23.08
N ASN A 79 2.27 5.63 -24.40
CA ASN A 79 1.14 6.12 -25.20
C ASN A 79 -0.14 5.33 -24.89
N ASP A 80 -0.06 4.01 -24.81
CA ASP A 80 -1.19 3.14 -24.46
C ASP A 80 -1.74 3.47 -23.05
N ILE A 81 -0.86 3.81 -22.12
CA ILE A 81 -1.22 4.25 -20.76
C ILE A 81 -1.87 5.64 -20.80
N HIS A 82 -1.33 6.59 -21.57
CA HIS A 82 -1.92 7.93 -21.76
C HIS A 82 -3.36 7.85 -22.27
N GLU A 83 -3.58 7.07 -23.32
CA GLU A 83 -4.92 6.86 -23.88
C GLU A 83 -5.88 6.25 -22.87
N TYR A 84 -5.40 5.25 -22.12
CA TYR A 84 -6.23 4.55 -21.15
C TYR A 84 -6.64 5.42 -19.95
N ILE A 85 -5.74 6.27 -19.47
CA ILE A 85 -6.01 7.14 -18.31
C ILE A 85 -6.82 8.38 -18.75
N GLY A 86 -6.73 8.78 -20.02
CA GLY A 86 -7.34 9.99 -20.54
C GLY A 86 -6.74 11.28 -19.96
N LYS A 87 -5.51 11.20 -19.43
CA LYS A 87 -4.77 12.34 -18.86
C LYS A 87 -3.33 12.31 -19.34
N GLU A 88 -2.81 13.49 -19.61
CA GLU A 88 -1.40 13.64 -19.96
C GLU A 88 -0.51 13.35 -18.74
N ILE A 89 0.50 12.50 -18.92
CA ILE A 89 1.56 12.25 -17.94
C ILE A 89 2.72 13.20 -18.28
N LEU A 90 3.05 14.08 -17.35
CA LEU A 90 4.12 15.05 -17.56
C LEU A 90 5.46 14.33 -17.68
N LEU A 91 6.10 14.46 -18.83
CA LEU A 91 7.47 14.02 -19.02
C LEU A 91 8.43 15.01 -18.35
N ARG A 92 9.41 14.48 -17.67
CA ARG A 92 10.49 15.25 -17.06
C ARG A 92 11.82 14.65 -17.41
N GLU A 93 12.78 15.49 -17.66
CA GLU A 93 14.16 15.08 -17.80
C GLU A 93 14.73 14.59 -16.47
N ARG A 94 15.77 13.75 -16.55
CA ARG A 94 16.51 13.34 -15.36
C ARG A 94 17.10 14.55 -14.65
N PRO A 95 17.18 14.56 -13.32
CA PRO A 95 17.84 15.63 -12.58
C PRO A 95 19.30 15.79 -13.02
N LYS A 96 19.80 17.02 -13.05
CA LYS A 96 21.20 17.27 -13.30
C LYS A 96 22.06 16.65 -12.19
N VAL A 97 23.23 16.14 -12.56
CA VAL A 97 24.18 15.51 -11.61
C VAL A 97 24.52 16.44 -10.45
N GLU A 98 24.65 17.73 -10.70
CA GLU A 98 24.89 18.75 -9.69
C GLU A 98 23.75 18.78 -8.64
N THR A 99 22.50 18.79 -9.08
CA THR A 99 21.34 18.75 -8.19
C THR A 99 21.34 17.49 -7.32
N VAL A 100 21.67 16.36 -7.92
CA VAL A 100 21.77 15.08 -7.20
C VAL A 100 22.87 15.13 -6.14
N ASN A 101 24.03 15.66 -6.51
CA ASN A 101 25.17 15.77 -5.57
C ASN A 101 24.87 16.71 -4.40
N ASN A 102 24.20 17.82 -4.65
CA ASN A 102 23.83 18.79 -3.60
C ASN A 102 22.83 18.21 -2.59
N LEU A 103 21.99 17.27 -3.00
CA LEU A 103 20.98 16.62 -2.15
C LEU A 103 21.46 15.30 -1.52
N LYS A 104 22.65 14.82 -1.88
CA LYS A 104 23.15 13.51 -1.48
C LYS A 104 23.33 13.37 0.03
N GLU A 105 23.85 14.40 0.69
CA GLU A 105 24.08 14.39 2.14
C GLU A 105 22.75 14.41 2.91
N GLU A 106 21.81 15.27 2.51
CA GLU A 106 20.48 15.33 3.10
C GLU A 106 19.75 14.00 2.93
N PHE A 107 19.84 13.40 1.74
CA PHE A 107 19.26 12.10 1.47
C PHE A 107 19.89 11.01 2.33
N ALA A 108 21.22 10.99 2.47
CA ALA A 108 21.92 10.02 3.31
C ALA A 108 21.51 10.15 4.80
N LEU A 109 21.40 11.37 5.31
CA LEU A 109 20.90 11.62 6.65
C LEU A 109 19.49 11.08 6.84
N LYS A 110 18.60 11.38 5.90
CA LYS A 110 17.22 10.89 5.90
C LYS A 110 17.14 9.36 5.85
N MET A 111 18.01 8.72 5.09
CA MET A 111 18.07 7.25 4.99
C MET A 111 18.54 6.60 6.28
N ASN A 112 19.49 7.21 6.97
CA ASN A 112 20.04 6.70 8.23
C ASN A 112 19.13 6.98 9.44
N THR A 113 18.18 7.91 9.31
CA THR A 113 17.20 8.20 10.36
C THR A 113 16.08 7.14 10.32
N ARG A 114 15.84 6.44 11.42
CA ARG A 114 14.74 5.48 11.52
C ARG A 114 13.40 6.21 11.37
N PRO A 115 12.45 5.67 10.60
CA PRO A 115 11.08 6.20 10.57
C PRO A 115 10.45 6.12 11.96
N GLU A 116 9.54 7.03 12.25
CA GLU A 116 8.66 6.87 13.41
C GLU A 116 7.78 5.64 13.21
N ILE A 117 7.86 4.71 14.14
CA ILE A 117 7.02 3.50 14.13
C ILE A 117 5.61 3.96 14.47
N LYS A 118 4.67 3.65 13.60
CA LYS A 118 3.25 3.91 13.86
C LYS A 118 2.78 2.96 14.93
N GLU A 119 2.32 3.50 16.04
CA GLU A 119 1.62 2.71 17.03
C GLU A 119 0.41 2.03 16.36
N THR A 120 0.30 0.73 16.53
CA THR A 120 -0.87 -0.01 16.08
C THR A 120 -2.05 0.50 16.89
N LYS A 121 -2.95 1.25 16.25
CA LYS A 121 -4.25 1.55 16.83
C LYS A 121 -4.90 0.21 17.19
N GLY A 122 -4.84 -0.17 18.44
CA GLY A 122 -5.33 -1.47 18.90
C GLY A 122 -4.36 -2.27 19.77
N ALA A 123 -3.12 -1.82 19.98
CA ALA A 123 -2.22 -2.50 20.92
C ALA A 123 -2.78 -2.48 22.36
N GLU A 124 -3.50 -1.44 22.74
CA GLU A 124 -4.24 -1.39 24.01
C GLU A 124 -5.54 -2.19 23.97
N LEU A 125 -6.24 -2.23 22.83
CA LEU A 125 -7.46 -3.01 22.63
C LEU A 125 -7.21 -4.52 22.60
N SER A 126 -5.99 -4.95 22.28
CA SER A 126 -5.66 -6.40 22.16
C SER A 126 -5.70 -7.14 23.50
N LYS A 127 -5.69 -6.44 24.63
CA LYS A 127 -5.79 -7.06 25.96
C LYS A 127 -7.24 -7.36 26.37
N GLU A 128 -8.21 -6.66 25.79
CA GLU A 128 -9.64 -6.81 26.12
C GLU A 128 -10.50 -7.33 24.96
N ILE A 129 -9.94 -7.44 23.74
CA ILE A 129 -10.68 -7.91 22.58
C ILE A 129 -10.30 -9.37 22.25
N MET A 130 -11.27 -10.24 22.39
CA MET A 130 -11.15 -11.64 21.93
C MET A 130 -11.51 -11.72 20.44
N LYS A 131 -10.61 -12.26 19.61
CA LYS A 131 -10.89 -12.54 18.20
C LYS A 131 -11.59 -13.89 18.11
N LEU A 132 -12.87 -13.86 17.81
CA LEU A 132 -13.66 -15.07 17.58
C LEU A 132 -13.61 -15.46 16.09
N HIS A 133 -13.13 -16.67 15.81
CA HIS A 133 -13.20 -17.25 14.47
C HIS A 133 -14.34 -18.24 14.39
N ILE A 134 -15.35 -17.91 13.58
CA ILE A 134 -16.54 -18.77 13.39
C ILE A 134 -16.40 -19.43 12.03
N ASN A 135 -16.30 -20.76 12.01
CA ASN A 135 -16.25 -21.54 10.77
C ASN A 135 -17.65 -21.75 10.20
N ALA A 136 -18.32 -20.64 9.88
CA ALA A 136 -19.66 -20.60 9.33
C ALA A 136 -19.76 -19.51 8.26
N GLY A 137 -20.52 -19.74 7.22
CA GLY A 137 -20.65 -18.80 6.12
C GLY A 137 -21.85 -19.11 5.21
N LYS A 138 -21.84 -18.62 3.98
CA LYS A 138 -22.95 -18.77 3.01
C LYS A 138 -23.45 -20.21 2.85
N LYS A 139 -22.57 -21.20 2.97
CA LYS A 139 -22.95 -22.62 2.88
C LYS A 139 -23.83 -23.09 4.05
N THR A 140 -23.67 -22.49 5.22
CA THR A 140 -24.47 -22.79 6.43
C THR A 140 -25.65 -21.84 6.59
N LYS A 141 -25.91 -20.96 5.59
CA LYS A 141 -26.98 -19.95 5.59
C LYS A 141 -26.92 -18.97 6.79
N MET A 142 -25.77 -18.90 7.48
CA MET A 142 -25.56 -17.99 8.60
C MET A 142 -25.13 -16.62 8.08
N ARG A 143 -25.83 -15.57 8.49
CA ARG A 143 -25.55 -14.18 8.15
C ARG A 143 -24.78 -13.50 9.29
N ALA A 144 -24.01 -12.46 8.99
CA ALA A 144 -23.31 -11.69 10.01
C ALA A 144 -24.23 -11.16 11.11
N VAL A 145 -25.44 -10.77 10.75
CA VAL A 145 -26.48 -10.28 11.68
C VAL A 145 -26.90 -11.35 12.70
N ASP A 146 -26.96 -12.61 12.26
CA ASP A 146 -27.36 -13.72 13.12
C ASP A 146 -26.29 -13.99 14.18
N ILE A 147 -25.01 -13.87 13.77
CA ILE A 147 -23.86 -14.00 14.66
C ILE A 147 -23.81 -12.86 15.69
N VAL A 148 -23.94 -11.60 15.22
CA VAL A 148 -23.96 -10.42 16.09
C VAL A 148 -25.13 -10.47 17.06
N GLY A 149 -26.34 -10.85 16.59
CA GLY A 149 -27.51 -11.00 17.43
C GLY A 149 -27.30 -12.03 18.54
N THR A 150 -26.70 -13.18 18.22
CA THR A 150 -26.41 -14.22 19.21
C THR A 150 -25.37 -13.73 20.24
N LEU A 151 -24.29 -13.08 19.79
CA LEU A 151 -23.25 -12.55 20.67
C LEU A 151 -23.79 -11.46 21.61
N CYS A 152 -24.66 -10.57 21.11
CA CYS A 152 -25.27 -9.52 21.94
C CYS A 152 -26.22 -10.06 23.02
N ASN A 153 -26.70 -11.30 22.91
CA ASN A 153 -27.56 -11.94 23.90
C ASN A 153 -26.77 -12.73 24.97
N ILE A 154 -25.46 -12.83 24.83
CA ILE A 154 -24.62 -13.44 25.86
C ILE A 154 -24.47 -12.45 27.02
N ALA A 155 -24.85 -12.89 28.21
CA ALA A 155 -24.72 -12.04 29.41
C ALA A 155 -23.27 -11.60 29.65
N GLY A 156 -23.05 -10.29 29.77
CA GLY A 156 -21.73 -9.69 29.97
C GLY A 156 -21.07 -9.09 28.73
N MET A 157 -21.67 -9.21 27.54
CA MET A 157 -21.21 -8.50 26.35
C MET A 157 -22.00 -7.21 26.13
N THR A 158 -21.36 -6.08 26.29
CA THR A 158 -21.94 -4.77 25.97
C THR A 158 -21.54 -4.33 24.58
N LYS A 159 -22.48 -3.72 23.84
CA LYS A 159 -22.16 -3.00 22.59
C LYS A 159 -21.33 -1.77 22.95
N THR A 160 -20.04 -1.77 22.58
CA THR A 160 -19.31 -0.52 22.44
C THR A 160 -19.62 0.03 21.05
N SER A 161 -20.22 1.21 21.02
CA SER A 161 -20.53 2.02 19.83
C SER A 161 -19.28 2.49 19.10
#